data_bddede1d235e69fe2bd9861feefe8be4
#
_entry.id   bddede1d235e69fe2bd9861feefe8be4
#
_cell.length_a   1.000
_cell.length_b   1.000
_cell.length_c   1.000
_cell.angle_alpha   90.00
_cell.angle_beta   90.00
_cell.angle_gamma   90.00
#
_symmetry.space_group_name_H-M   'P 1'
#
loop_
_entity.id
_entity.type
_entity.pdbx_description
1 polymer ?
#
loop_
_entity_poly.entity_id
_entity_poly.type
_entity_poly.pdbx_seq_one_letter_code
_entity_poly.pdbx_strand_id
1 'polypeptide(L)'
;EQFATADGRVNLVPADIIPANERPDSQFPFVLITGRQLEHWHTGSMTRRAKVLDAIEPEATASMCGADLLALGVSAGDVITLKSRRGEVSLAVRRDDGTPQGAVFLPFAYKEAAANLLTNAALDPVGKIPELKFCAVQVLALALPTPVPAI
;
A
#
# COMPACT_ATOMS: atom_id res chain seq x y z
N GLU A 1 39.43 10.55 0.07
CA GLU A 1 38.30 10.32 -0.85
C GLU A 1 37.97 11.61 -1.58
N GLN A 2 37.73 11.55 -2.88
CA GLN A 2 37.32 12.67 -3.71
C GLN A 2 36.01 12.38 -4.41
N PHE A 3 35.16 13.40 -4.59
CA PHE A 3 33.92 13.27 -5.37
C PHE A 3 34.23 13.36 -6.87
N ALA A 4 33.39 12.74 -7.68
CA ALA A 4 33.48 12.74 -9.15
C ALA A 4 33.02 14.10 -9.74
N THR A 5 33.62 15.20 -9.27
CA THR A 5 33.39 16.58 -9.70
C THR A 5 34.71 17.19 -10.16
N ALA A 6 34.67 18.25 -10.94
CA ALA A 6 35.84 18.85 -11.52
C ALA A 6 36.90 19.35 -10.46
N ASP A 7 36.43 19.75 -9.29
CA ASP A 7 37.25 20.24 -8.16
C ASP A 7 37.37 19.20 -7.03
N GLY A 8 36.81 17.99 -7.18
CA GLY A 8 36.82 16.92 -6.19
C GLY A 8 35.96 17.19 -4.95
N ARG A 9 35.14 18.23 -4.95
CA ARG A 9 34.27 18.60 -3.84
C ARG A 9 32.82 18.19 -4.10
N VAL A 10 32.04 17.91 -3.02
CA VAL A 10 30.62 17.69 -3.13
C VAL A 10 29.88 18.97 -3.51
N ASN A 11 28.93 18.87 -4.43
CA ASN A 11 28.02 19.96 -4.75
C ASN A 11 26.75 19.82 -3.91
N LEU A 12 26.62 20.67 -2.89
CA LEU A 12 25.43 20.68 -2.01
C LEU A 12 24.41 21.65 -2.60
N VAL A 13 23.26 21.10 -3.01
CA VAL A 13 22.14 21.87 -3.51
C VAL A 13 21.05 21.88 -2.45
N PRO A 14 20.64 23.04 -1.92
CA PRO A 14 19.50 23.12 -1.02
C PRO A 14 18.22 22.78 -1.78
N ALA A 15 17.32 22.02 -1.13
CA ALA A 15 16.03 21.66 -1.68
C ALA A 15 14.96 21.70 -0.59
N ASP A 16 13.79 22.22 -0.92
CA ASP A 16 12.63 22.17 -0.06
C ASP A 16 11.94 20.80 -0.16
N ILE A 17 11.41 20.33 0.97
CA ILE A 17 10.60 19.12 1.00
C ILE A 17 9.19 19.47 0.55
N ILE A 18 8.80 19.00 -0.62
CA ILE A 18 7.44 19.13 -1.14
C ILE A 18 6.61 17.95 -0.55
N PRO A 19 5.54 18.24 0.18
CA PRO A 19 4.70 17.18 0.72
C PRO A 19 3.90 16.46 -0.39
N ALA A 20 3.42 15.24 -0.08
CA ALA A 20 2.52 14.52 -0.96
C ALA A 20 1.26 15.33 -1.28
N ASN A 21 0.76 15.20 -2.51
CA ASN A 21 -0.44 15.90 -2.97
C ASN A 21 -1.70 15.52 -2.21
N GLU A 22 -1.77 14.28 -1.74
CA GLU A 22 -2.89 13.78 -0.96
C GLU A 22 -2.41 13.30 0.40
N ARG A 23 -2.88 13.94 1.46
CA ARG A 23 -2.58 13.55 2.84
C ARG A 23 -3.80 12.92 3.49
N PRO A 24 -3.60 12.05 4.51
CA PRO A 24 -4.68 11.57 5.35
C PRO A 24 -5.48 12.72 5.96
N ASP A 25 -6.77 12.51 6.12
CA ASP A 25 -7.72 13.38 6.78
C ASP A 25 -8.75 12.58 7.59
N SER A 26 -9.76 13.24 8.14
CA SER A 26 -10.80 12.60 8.95
C SER A 26 -11.64 11.57 8.18
N GLN A 27 -11.75 11.68 6.85
CA GLN A 27 -12.51 10.76 6.01
C GLN A 27 -11.64 9.59 5.51
N PHE A 28 -10.36 9.85 5.23
CA PHE A 28 -9.38 8.88 4.75
C PHE A 28 -8.16 8.90 5.66
N PRO A 29 -8.25 8.30 6.86
CA PRO A 29 -7.27 8.50 7.93
C PRO A 29 -5.96 7.71 7.77
N PHE A 30 -5.89 6.75 6.85
CA PHE A 30 -4.72 5.91 6.64
C PHE A 30 -3.91 6.34 5.42
N VAL A 31 -2.59 6.17 5.53
CA VAL A 31 -1.68 6.25 4.38
C VAL A 31 -1.64 4.90 3.68
N LEU A 32 -1.99 4.86 2.39
CA LEU A 32 -1.72 3.70 1.56
C LEU A 32 -0.30 3.78 1.00
N ILE A 33 0.49 2.75 1.24
CA ILE A 33 1.81 2.55 0.67
C ILE A 33 1.73 1.39 -0.30
N THR A 34 2.02 1.61 -1.58
CA THR A 34 2.09 0.51 -2.54
C THR A 34 3.53 0.06 -2.76
N GLY A 35 3.76 -1.21 -2.98
CA GLY A 35 5.11 -1.75 -3.09
C GLY A 35 5.19 -3.09 -3.81
N ARG A 36 6.41 -3.65 -3.80
CA ARG A 36 6.70 -4.96 -4.36
C ARG A 36 6.46 -6.05 -3.32
N GLN A 37 6.07 -7.21 -3.82
CA GLN A 37 6.05 -8.46 -3.08
C GLN A 37 7.33 -9.25 -3.43
N LEU A 38 7.94 -9.90 -2.46
CA LEU A 38 9.23 -10.59 -2.67
C LEU A 38 9.14 -11.66 -3.75
N GLU A 39 8.08 -12.45 -3.74
CA GLU A 39 7.84 -13.59 -4.62
C GLU A 39 7.42 -13.17 -6.03
N HIS A 40 7.00 -11.90 -6.19
CA HIS A 40 6.45 -11.42 -7.46
C HIS A 40 7.22 -10.22 -8.01
N TRP A 41 7.63 -10.36 -9.28
CA TRP A 41 8.32 -9.29 -10.00
C TRP A 41 7.33 -8.24 -10.49
N HIS A 42 7.47 -7.00 -9.99
CA HIS A 42 6.63 -5.85 -10.35
C HIS A 42 5.12 -6.17 -10.28
N THR A 43 4.42 -6.09 -11.40
CA THR A 43 2.98 -6.36 -11.54
C THR A 43 2.63 -7.86 -11.58
N GLY A 44 3.59 -8.75 -11.37
CA GLY A 44 3.37 -10.18 -11.36
C GLY A 44 3.13 -10.81 -12.72
N SER A 45 3.20 -10.06 -13.82
CA SER A 45 2.86 -10.53 -15.17
C SER A 45 3.64 -11.77 -15.64
N MET A 46 4.85 -11.96 -15.12
CA MET A 46 5.66 -13.15 -15.34
C MET A 46 5.59 -14.12 -14.16
N THR A 47 5.86 -13.66 -12.97
CA THR A 47 6.03 -14.51 -11.77
C THR A 47 4.73 -15.15 -11.32
N ARG A 48 3.57 -14.51 -11.50
CA ARG A 48 2.26 -15.11 -11.27
C ARG A 48 1.88 -16.25 -12.22
N ARG A 49 2.68 -16.44 -13.28
CA ARG A 49 2.59 -17.61 -14.19
C ARG A 49 3.57 -18.71 -13.79
N ALA A 50 4.49 -18.44 -12.88
CA ALA A 50 5.43 -19.43 -12.34
C ALA A 50 4.73 -20.14 -11.16
N LYS A 51 4.29 -21.37 -11.36
CA LYS A 51 3.47 -22.13 -10.37
C LYS A 51 4.04 -22.16 -8.97
N VAL A 52 5.36 -22.24 -8.82
CA VAL A 52 6.04 -22.28 -7.52
C VAL A 52 5.91 -20.93 -6.81
N LEU A 53 6.19 -19.83 -7.48
CA LEU A 53 6.11 -18.50 -6.90
C LEU A 53 4.65 -18.09 -6.58
N ASP A 54 3.74 -18.42 -7.48
CA ASP A 54 2.32 -18.17 -7.28
C ASP A 54 1.73 -19.01 -6.12
N ALA A 55 2.26 -20.21 -5.88
CA ALA A 55 1.83 -21.05 -4.76
C ALA A 55 2.34 -20.55 -3.40
N ILE A 56 3.43 -19.79 -3.35
CA ILE A 56 3.98 -19.24 -2.10
C ILE A 56 3.13 -18.02 -1.63
N GLU A 57 2.80 -17.13 -2.55
CA GLU A 57 1.98 -15.93 -2.28
C GLU A 57 0.90 -15.80 -3.36
N PRO A 58 -0.18 -16.61 -3.28
CA PRO A 58 -1.19 -16.69 -4.34
C PRO A 58 -2.15 -15.50 -4.36
N GLU A 59 -2.33 -14.81 -3.22
CA GLU A 59 -3.36 -13.79 -3.05
C GLU A 59 -2.79 -12.50 -2.49
N ALA A 60 -3.39 -11.38 -2.88
CA ALA A 60 -3.06 -10.09 -2.31
C ALA A 60 -3.49 -10.02 -0.84
N THR A 61 -2.62 -9.47 0.00
CA THR A 61 -2.97 -9.11 1.37
C THR A 61 -2.60 -7.67 1.66
N ALA A 62 -3.44 -6.97 2.45
CA ALA A 62 -3.11 -5.67 3.00
C ALA A 62 -2.34 -5.86 4.31
N SER A 63 -1.11 -5.37 4.41
CA SER A 63 -0.35 -5.43 5.67
C SER A 63 -0.64 -4.20 6.53
N MET A 64 -0.94 -4.44 7.81
CA MET A 64 -1.21 -3.42 8.83
C MET A 64 -0.63 -3.83 10.17
N CYS A 65 -0.24 -2.86 11.00
CA CYS A 65 0.24 -3.16 12.34
C CYS A 65 -0.88 -3.64 13.28
N GLY A 66 -0.51 -4.42 14.30
CA GLY A 66 -1.48 -4.99 15.25
C GLY A 66 -2.29 -3.95 16.01
N ALA A 67 -1.74 -2.75 16.27
CA ALA A 67 -2.45 -1.67 16.94
C ALA A 67 -3.63 -1.14 16.10
N ASP A 68 -3.42 -0.98 14.79
CA ASP A 68 -4.49 -0.53 13.87
C ASP A 68 -5.55 -1.61 13.68
N LEU A 69 -5.14 -2.88 13.57
CA LEU A 69 -6.09 -3.99 13.48
C LEU A 69 -7.00 -4.05 14.72
N LEU A 70 -6.42 -3.91 15.90
CA LEU A 70 -7.16 -3.87 17.16
C LEU A 70 -8.14 -2.69 17.21
N ALA A 71 -7.69 -1.51 16.80
CA ALA A 71 -8.54 -0.30 16.80
C ALA A 71 -9.71 -0.41 15.81
N LEU A 72 -9.54 -1.14 14.71
CA LEU A 72 -10.57 -1.41 13.72
C LEU A 72 -11.48 -2.60 14.08
N GLY A 73 -11.14 -3.37 15.11
CA GLY A 73 -11.85 -4.60 15.47
C GLY A 73 -11.69 -5.72 14.43
N VAL A 74 -10.54 -5.78 13.75
CA VAL A 74 -10.25 -6.72 12.66
C VAL A 74 -9.12 -7.66 13.07
N SER A 75 -9.18 -8.91 12.63
CA SER A 75 -8.15 -9.92 12.84
C SER A 75 -7.40 -10.23 11.55
N ALA A 76 -6.17 -10.72 11.67
CA ALA A 76 -5.44 -11.21 10.50
C ALA A 76 -6.23 -12.33 9.80
N GLY A 77 -6.37 -12.22 8.49
CA GLY A 77 -7.19 -13.11 7.66
C GLY A 77 -8.59 -12.59 7.35
N ASP A 78 -9.10 -11.62 8.11
CA ASP A 78 -10.39 -10.99 7.79
C ASP A 78 -10.29 -10.21 6.48
N VAL A 79 -11.41 -10.14 5.77
CA VAL A 79 -11.51 -9.31 4.56
C VAL A 79 -11.86 -7.89 4.94
N ILE A 80 -11.08 -6.95 4.44
CA ILE A 80 -11.30 -5.51 4.57
C ILE A 80 -11.50 -4.89 3.19
N THR A 81 -12.12 -3.72 3.14
CA THR A 81 -12.17 -2.89 1.94
C THR A 81 -11.31 -1.64 2.16
N LEU A 82 -10.31 -1.47 1.32
CA LEU A 82 -9.55 -0.22 1.20
C LEU A 82 -10.29 0.69 0.22
N LYS A 83 -10.65 1.87 0.66
CA LYS A 83 -11.35 2.86 -0.16
C LYS A 83 -10.54 4.15 -0.24
N SER A 84 -10.33 4.65 -1.44
CA SER A 84 -9.79 5.99 -1.70
C SER A 84 -10.85 6.88 -2.33
N ARG A 85 -10.50 8.11 -2.68
CA ARG A 85 -11.38 9.03 -3.44
C ARG A 85 -11.65 8.56 -4.87
N ARG A 86 -10.95 7.54 -5.37
CA ARG A 86 -10.96 7.09 -6.77
C ARG A 86 -11.59 5.73 -6.96
N GLY A 87 -11.50 4.87 -5.95
CA GLY A 87 -12.02 3.52 -6.04
C GLY A 87 -11.86 2.75 -4.74
N GLU A 88 -12.17 1.47 -4.80
CA GLU A 88 -12.07 0.57 -3.67
C GLU A 88 -11.56 -0.80 -4.10
N VAL A 89 -10.90 -1.50 -3.17
CA VAL A 89 -10.36 -2.84 -3.34
C VAL A 89 -10.60 -3.62 -2.05
N SER A 90 -11.15 -4.82 -2.17
CA SER A 90 -11.37 -5.73 -1.03
C SER A 90 -10.38 -6.88 -1.07
N LEU A 91 -9.76 -7.17 0.09
CA LEU A 91 -8.75 -8.21 0.22
C LEU A 91 -8.55 -8.60 1.68
N ALA A 92 -7.90 -9.74 1.92
CA ALA A 92 -7.57 -10.15 3.28
C ALA A 92 -6.50 -9.23 3.91
N VAL A 93 -6.60 -9.03 5.23
CA VAL A 93 -5.59 -8.28 5.97
C VAL A 93 -4.56 -9.23 6.58
N ARG A 94 -3.29 -8.80 6.58
CA ARG A 94 -2.17 -9.47 7.24
C ARG A 94 -1.65 -8.58 8.36
N ARG A 95 -1.44 -9.15 9.55
CA ARG A 95 -0.71 -8.44 10.60
C ARG A 95 0.78 -8.38 10.24
N ASP A 96 1.31 -7.18 10.23
CA ASP A 96 2.74 -6.92 10.04
C ASP A 96 3.15 -5.71 10.88
N ASP A 97 3.76 -5.97 12.03
CA ASP A 97 4.18 -4.92 12.96
C ASP A 97 5.39 -4.10 12.44
N GLY A 98 5.95 -4.45 11.28
CA GLY A 98 6.88 -3.60 10.52
C GLY A 98 6.18 -2.49 9.73
N THR A 99 4.87 -2.60 9.50
CA THR A 99 4.08 -1.52 8.91
C THR A 99 3.82 -0.43 9.96
N PRO A 100 4.13 0.84 9.68
CA PRO A 100 3.88 1.93 10.65
C PRO A 100 2.40 2.06 11.00
N GLN A 101 2.10 2.47 12.23
CA GLN A 101 0.74 2.78 12.65
C GLN A 101 0.15 3.91 11.79
N GLY A 102 -1.11 3.77 11.40
CA GLY A 102 -1.79 4.68 10.48
C GLY A 102 -1.42 4.46 9.01
N ALA A 103 -0.70 3.38 8.69
CA ALA A 103 -0.36 3.01 7.32
C ALA A 103 -0.91 1.62 6.93
N VAL A 104 -1.17 1.46 5.64
CA VAL A 104 -1.55 0.19 5.01
C VAL A 104 -0.59 -0.07 3.85
N PHE A 105 0.06 -1.21 3.84
CA PHE A 105 0.87 -1.63 2.69
C PHE A 105 0.05 -2.56 1.78
N LEU A 106 0.06 -2.28 0.47
CA LEU A 106 -0.61 -3.08 -0.55
C LEU A 106 0.36 -3.41 -1.68
N PRO A 107 0.66 -4.70 -1.95
CA PRO A 107 1.47 -5.09 -3.08
C PRO A 107 0.71 -4.87 -4.40
N PHE A 108 1.42 -4.38 -5.43
CA PHE A 108 0.82 -4.11 -6.75
C PHE A 108 0.95 -5.27 -7.76
N ALA A 109 1.30 -6.48 -7.27
CA ALA A 109 1.50 -7.65 -8.13
C ALA A 109 0.20 -8.35 -8.55
N TYR A 110 -0.94 -7.95 -8.00
CA TYR A 110 -2.21 -8.67 -8.11
C TYR A 110 -3.25 -7.85 -8.87
N LYS A 111 -3.68 -8.36 -10.02
CA LYS A 111 -4.75 -7.74 -10.83
C LYS A 111 -6.11 -7.83 -10.13
N GLU A 112 -6.30 -8.85 -9.29
CA GLU A 112 -7.51 -9.12 -8.51
C GLU A 112 -7.73 -8.07 -7.42
N ALA A 113 -6.63 -7.46 -6.95
CA ALA A 113 -6.61 -6.38 -5.97
C ALA A 113 -5.72 -5.24 -6.48
N ALA A 114 -6.13 -4.64 -7.59
CA ALA A 114 -5.31 -3.69 -8.33
C ALA A 114 -5.10 -2.38 -7.54
N ALA A 115 -3.92 -2.22 -6.95
CA ALA A 115 -3.54 -1.05 -6.16
C ALA A 115 -3.73 0.27 -6.90
N ASN A 116 -3.59 0.28 -8.24
CA ASN A 116 -3.76 1.47 -9.07
C ASN A 116 -5.20 2.02 -9.11
N LEU A 117 -6.20 1.25 -8.69
CA LEU A 117 -7.56 1.77 -8.49
C LEU A 117 -7.64 2.78 -7.34
N LEU A 118 -6.68 2.73 -6.41
CA LEU A 118 -6.65 3.55 -5.21
C LEU A 118 -5.73 4.77 -5.32
N THR A 119 -4.65 4.66 -6.13
CA THR A 119 -3.60 5.68 -6.20
C THR A 119 -4.05 6.96 -6.89
N ASN A 120 -3.44 8.11 -6.52
CA ASN A 120 -3.75 9.39 -7.14
C ASN A 120 -2.99 9.59 -8.47
N ALA A 121 -3.46 10.52 -9.29
CA ALA A 121 -2.88 10.83 -10.60
C ALA A 121 -1.86 12.00 -10.55
N ALA A 122 -1.47 12.44 -9.34
CA ALA A 122 -0.53 13.53 -9.20
C ALA A 122 0.84 13.15 -9.74
N LEU A 123 1.47 14.09 -10.43
CA LEU A 123 2.80 13.93 -11.01
C LEU A 123 3.76 14.93 -10.38
N ASP A 124 5.01 14.51 -10.17
CA ASP A 124 6.03 15.49 -9.79
C ASP A 124 6.22 16.53 -10.91
N PRO A 125 6.56 17.77 -10.55
CA PRO A 125 6.56 18.87 -11.53
C PRO A 125 7.67 18.77 -12.59
N VAL A 126 8.76 18.04 -12.31
CA VAL A 126 9.94 17.95 -13.17
C VAL A 126 9.97 16.65 -13.96
N GLY A 127 10.08 15.51 -13.28
CA GLY A 127 10.22 14.18 -13.89
C GLY A 127 8.90 13.56 -14.32
N LYS A 128 7.75 14.17 -13.96
CA LYS A 128 6.41 13.65 -14.24
C LYS A 128 6.19 12.23 -13.73
N ILE A 129 6.84 11.88 -12.62
CA ILE A 129 6.70 10.60 -11.95
C ILE A 129 5.42 10.63 -11.11
N PRO A 130 4.50 9.66 -11.25
CA PRO A 130 3.27 9.64 -10.48
C PRO A 130 3.50 9.24 -9.01
N GLU A 131 2.69 9.80 -8.11
CA GLU A 131 2.68 9.46 -6.69
C GLU A 131 2.02 8.09 -6.44
N LEU A 132 2.61 7.03 -6.94
CA LEU A 132 2.07 5.67 -6.82
C LEU A 132 2.17 5.08 -5.42
N LYS A 133 3.04 5.65 -4.55
CA LYS A 133 3.39 5.04 -3.25
C LYS A 133 2.83 5.77 -2.05
N PHE A 134 1.99 6.75 -2.25
CA PHE A 134 1.40 7.53 -1.17
C PHE A 134 0.05 8.09 -1.59
N CYS A 135 -1.01 7.66 -0.91
CA CYS A 135 -2.33 8.30 -1.01
C CYS A 135 -3.13 8.03 0.27
N ALA A 136 -4.23 8.74 0.46
CA ALA A 136 -5.08 8.58 1.63
C ALA A 136 -6.18 7.54 1.36
N VAL A 137 -6.40 6.65 2.32
CA VAL A 137 -7.44 5.63 2.26
C VAL A 137 -8.23 5.51 3.57
N GLN A 138 -9.45 5.04 3.45
CA GLN A 138 -10.26 4.52 4.54
C GLN A 138 -10.16 2.99 4.55
N VAL A 139 -10.09 2.40 5.73
CA VAL A 139 -10.19 0.95 5.93
C VAL A 139 -11.55 0.64 6.47
N LEU A 140 -12.32 -0.18 5.75
CA LEU A 140 -13.65 -0.63 6.12
C LEU A 140 -13.58 -2.13 6.46
N ALA A 141 -13.91 -2.47 7.70
CA ALA A 141 -14.13 -3.87 8.08
C ALA A 141 -15.41 -4.35 7.41
N LEU A 142 -15.37 -5.48 6.72
CA LEU A 142 -16.60 -6.15 6.32
C LEU A 142 -17.21 -6.76 7.60
N ALA A 143 -18.37 -6.26 8.00
CA ALA A 143 -19.13 -6.88 9.08
C ALA A 143 -19.38 -8.36 8.73
N LEU A 144 -18.80 -9.27 9.50
CA LEU A 144 -19.20 -10.67 9.39
C LEU A 144 -20.71 -10.72 9.67
N PRO A 145 -21.51 -11.45 8.88
CA PRO A 145 -22.90 -11.66 9.19
C PRO A 145 -22.96 -12.23 10.61
N THR A 146 -23.72 -11.57 11.48
CA THR A 146 -23.97 -12.05 12.85
C THR A 146 -24.46 -13.48 12.75
N PRO A 147 -23.84 -14.45 13.45
CA PRO A 147 -24.36 -15.82 13.43
C PRO A 147 -25.80 -15.77 13.89
N VAL A 148 -26.71 -16.24 13.04
CA VAL A 148 -28.13 -16.41 13.40
C VAL A 148 -28.13 -17.41 14.56
N PRO A 149 -28.68 -17.05 15.76
CA PRO A 149 -28.74 -17.99 16.84
C PRO A 149 -29.51 -19.22 16.35
N ALA A 150 -28.93 -20.40 16.52
CA ALA A 150 -29.60 -21.67 16.25
C ALA A 150 -30.84 -21.75 17.15
N ILE A 151 -32.00 -21.92 16.53
CA ILE A 151 -33.30 -22.15 17.19
C ILE A 151 -33.30 -23.56 17.80
#